data_c4911dc0c54efc9e455ab0f9768f75e4
#
_entry.id   c4911dc0c54efc9e455ab0f9768f75e4
#
_cell.length_a   1.000
_cell.length_b   1.000
_cell.length_c   1.000
_cell.angle_alpha   90.00
_cell.angle_beta   90.00
_cell.angle_gamma   90.00
#
_symmetry.space_group_name_H-M   'P 1'
#
loop_
_entity.id
_entity.type
_entity.pdbx_description
1 polymer ?
#
loop_
_entity_poly.entity_id
_entity_poly.type
_entity_poly.pdbx_seq_one_letter_code
_entity_poly.pdbx_strand_id
1 'polypeptide(L)'
;FYQVVNKRVVDLAELKSGQRVIDLACGTGGVTRLILESLREACDSVVIGIDHSATALKQAMKDLGEFKDATIQLVQSRIELISDVIRDSVDTVILCNAIHYIPDKETLISEISKTLRPGGFFVFNTSFFEGAHQPGSETFYRRWMMKAIRGLHNEHKLRPIKEQKVEARRPLTPKDYKDLLAENGFKIKSQNVHTVQVPIEGWVTISQFEDFIAGALPGVPLDKASST
;
A
#
# COMPACT_ATOMS: atom_id res chain seq x y z
N PHE A 1 -5.23 10.11 -9.85
CA PHE A 1 -5.87 10.24 -8.51
C PHE A 1 -4.95 9.68 -7.43
N TYR A 2 -4.39 8.49 -7.57
CA TYR A 2 -3.42 7.94 -6.59
C TYR A 2 -2.18 8.82 -6.39
N GLN A 3 -1.65 9.44 -7.44
CA GLN A 3 -0.51 10.35 -7.33
C GLN A 3 -0.76 11.50 -6.35
N VAL A 4 -1.95 12.11 -6.40
CA VAL A 4 -2.30 13.22 -5.51
C VAL A 4 -2.37 12.76 -4.05
N VAL A 5 -2.96 11.57 -3.81
CA VAL A 5 -3.07 11.00 -2.46
C VAL A 5 -1.70 10.60 -1.93
N ASN A 6 -0.91 9.88 -2.75
CA ASN A 6 0.42 9.41 -2.36
C ASN A 6 1.38 10.58 -2.12
N LYS A 7 1.29 11.65 -2.94
CA LYS A 7 2.09 12.86 -2.70
C LYS A 7 1.81 13.45 -1.33
N ARG A 8 0.55 13.54 -0.91
CA ARG A 8 0.20 14.02 0.45
C ARG A 8 0.80 13.14 1.54
N VAL A 9 0.85 11.83 1.35
CA VAL A 9 1.50 10.91 2.31
C VAL A 9 2.98 11.19 2.41
N VAL A 10 3.66 11.38 1.26
CA VAL A 10 5.09 11.72 1.22
C VAL A 10 5.33 13.10 1.85
N ASP A 11 4.47 14.10 1.59
CA ASP A 11 4.59 15.43 2.20
C ASP A 11 4.45 15.38 3.74
N LEU A 12 3.58 14.49 4.29
CA LEU A 12 3.44 14.28 5.73
C LEU A 12 4.67 13.63 6.38
N ALA A 13 5.52 12.97 5.61
CA ALA A 13 6.77 12.40 6.10
C ALA A 13 7.84 13.45 6.42
N GLU A 14 7.67 14.70 5.96
CA GLU A 14 8.59 15.82 6.21
C GLU A 14 10.06 15.45 5.93
N LEU A 15 10.27 14.82 4.77
CA LEU A 15 11.58 14.27 4.39
C LEU A 15 12.67 15.34 4.33
N LYS A 16 13.88 14.98 4.75
CA LYS A 16 15.04 15.86 4.81
C LYS A 16 16.25 15.21 4.15
N SER A 17 17.20 16.05 3.73
CA SER A 17 18.50 15.61 3.23
C SER A 17 19.21 14.66 4.19
N GLY A 18 19.93 13.67 3.67
CA GLY A 18 20.71 12.70 4.43
C GLY A 18 19.89 11.60 5.11
N GLN A 19 18.57 11.55 4.88
CA GLN A 19 17.71 10.51 5.45
C GLN A 19 17.80 9.18 4.69
N ARG A 20 17.62 8.10 5.47
CA ARG A 20 17.35 6.75 4.97
C ARG A 20 15.84 6.52 5.02
N VAL A 21 15.22 6.36 3.86
CA VAL A 21 13.75 6.27 3.71
C VAL A 21 13.39 4.94 3.08
N ILE A 22 12.44 4.22 3.67
CA ILE A 22 11.88 3.01 3.08
C ILE A 22 10.52 3.31 2.43
N ASP A 23 10.37 2.91 1.18
CA ASP A 23 9.08 2.74 0.50
C ASP A 23 8.70 1.25 0.59
N LEU A 24 7.79 0.93 1.49
CA LEU A 24 7.37 -0.43 1.79
C LEU A 24 6.17 -0.81 0.91
N ALA A 25 6.24 -1.96 0.24
CA ALA A 25 5.35 -2.35 -0.86
C ALA A 25 5.43 -1.36 -2.04
N CYS A 26 6.65 -1.08 -2.50
CA CYS A 26 6.92 -0.01 -3.47
C CYS A 26 6.37 -0.30 -4.87
N GLY A 27 6.03 -1.56 -5.20
CA GLY A 27 5.52 -1.95 -6.50
C GLY A 27 6.46 -1.55 -7.64
N THR A 28 5.94 -0.83 -8.61
CA THR A 28 6.69 -0.28 -9.76
C THR A 28 7.39 1.04 -9.47
N GLY A 29 7.48 1.46 -8.20
CA GLY A 29 8.24 2.64 -7.79
C GLY A 29 7.49 3.98 -7.86
N GLY A 30 6.17 3.98 -7.97
CA GLY A 30 5.40 5.22 -8.07
C GLY A 30 5.51 6.13 -6.85
N VAL A 31 5.53 5.57 -5.64
CA VAL A 31 5.76 6.32 -4.39
C VAL A 31 7.25 6.60 -4.20
N THR A 32 8.12 5.64 -4.54
CA THR A 32 9.58 5.83 -4.54
C THR A 32 9.98 7.06 -5.36
N ARG A 33 9.36 7.26 -6.53
CA ARG A 33 9.58 8.47 -7.36
C ARG A 33 9.21 9.75 -6.61
N LEU A 34 8.06 9.79 -5.93
CA LEU A 34 7.63 10.96 -5.15
C LEU A 34 8.58 11.26 -3.97
N ILE A 35 9.12 10.22 -3.33
CA ILE A 35 10.15 10.33 -2.30
C ILE A 35 11.42 10.96 -2.89
N LEU A 36 11.90 10.43 -4.02
CA LEU A 36 13.09 10.95 -4.72
C LEU A 36 12.91 12.40 -5.18
N GLU A 37 11.72 12.74 -5.69
CA GLU A 37 11.39 14.12 -6.06
C GLU A 37 11.41 15.08 -4.85
N SER A 38 10.99 14.58 -3.68
CA SER A 38 11.02 15.37 -2.42
C SER A 38 12.44 15.53 -1.88
N LEU A 39 13.37 14.64 -2.27
CA LEU A 39 14.78 14.63 -1.86
C LEU A 39 15.73 15.15 -2.95
N ARG A 40 15.23 15.80 -3.99
CA ARG A 40 15.96 16.14 -5.22
C ARG A 40 17.25 16.95 -5.04
N GLU A 41 17.41 17.64 -3.92
CA GLU A 41 18.62 18.41 -3.60
C GLU A 41 19.46 17.74 -2.49
N ALA A 42 19.15 16.49 -2.17
CA ALA A 42 19.65 15.77 -1.00
C ALA A 42 20.59 14.63 -1.39
N CYS A 43 21.82 14.95 -1.81
CA CYS A 43 22.80 14.00 -2.35
C CYS A 43 23.15 12.82 -1.44
N ASP A 44 22.99 12.93 -0.12
CA ASP A 44 23.37 11.91 0.87
C ASP A 44 22.22 11.01 1.30
N SER A 45 21.07 11.11 0.63
CA SER A 45 19.88 10.34 1.01
C SER A 45 19.90 8.93 0.40
N VAL A 46 19.33 7.99 1.13
CA VAL A 46 19.17 6.59 0.69
C VAL A 46 17.69 6.26 0.66
N VAL A 47 17.19 5.84 -0.50
CA VAL A 47 15.81 5.40 -0.67
C VAL A 47 15.79 3.90 -0.94
N ILE A 48 15.09 3.15 -0.11
CA ILE A 48 15.02 1.68 -0.16
C ILE A 48 13.59 1.27 -0.52
N GLY A 49 13.39 0.79 -1.73
CA GLY A 49 12.11 0.20 -2.17
C GLY A 49 12.07 -1.28 -1.85
N ILE A 50 11.05 -1.72 -1.10
CA ILE A 50 10.85 -3.13 -0.76
C ILE A 50 9.54 -3.61 -1.36
N ASP A 51 9.58 -4.71 -2.13
CA ASP A 51 8.39 -5.37 -2.66
C ASP A 51 8.64 -6.87 -2.83
N HIS A 52 7.57 -7.67 -2.78
CA HIS A 52 7.68 -9.11 -2.99
C HIS A 52 7.74 -9.49 -4.48
N SER A 53 7.26 -8.62 -5.36
CA SER A 53 7.15 -8.84 -6.79
C SER A 53 8.45 -8.50 -7.54
N ALA A 54 9.19 -9.52 -7.96
CA ALA A 54 10.38 -9.34 -8.79
C ALA A 54 10.08 -8.58 -10.10
N THR A 55 8.89 -8.80 -10.68
CA THR A 55 8.47 -8.13 -11.92
C THR A 55 8.23 -6.64 -11.68
N ALA A 56 7.58 -6.28 -10.57
CA ALA A 56 7.36 -4.89 -10.21
C ALA A 56 8.68 -4.17 -9.94
N LEU A 57 9.62 -4.80 -9.21
CA LEU A 57 10.94 -4.25 -8.92
C LEU A 57 11.79 -4.06 -10.19
N LYS A 58 11.71 -4.97 -11.17
CA LYS A 58 12.38 -4.78 -12.48
C LYS A 58 11.85 -3.56 -13.21
N GLN A 59 10.55 -3.32 -13.17
CA GLN A 59 9.95 -2.12 -13.74
C GLN A 59 10.37 -0.86 -12.96
N ALA A 60 10.34 -0.91 -11.62
CA ALA A 60 10.82 0.18 -10.77
C ALA A 60 12.27 0.55 -11.08
N MET A 61 13.17 -0.43 -11.22
CA MET A 61 14.57 -0.21 -11.57
C MET A 61 14.73 0.56 -12.90
N LYS A 62 13.91 0.20 -13.89
CA LYS A 62 13.91 0.87 -15.19
C LYS A 62 13.40 2.31 -15.08
N ASP A 63 12.29 2.50 -14.39
CA ASP A 63 11.60 3.80 -14.33
C ASP A 63 12.30 4.81 -13.40
N LEU A 64 13.06 4.32 -12.41
CA LEU A 64 13.79 5.14 -11.45
C LEU A 64 15.25 5.40 -11.85
N GLY A 65 15.75 4.78 -12.92
CA GLY A 65 17.15 4.87 -13.35
C GLY A 65 17.63 6.28 -13.76
N GLU A 66 16.72 7.23 -13.94
CA GLU A 66 17.03 8.63 -14.22
C GLU A 66 17.47 9.44 -12.99
N PHE A 67 17.10 9.00 -11.76
CA PHE A 67 17.47 9.68 -10.54
C PHE A 67 18.92 9.40 -10.16
N LYS A 68 19.72 10.48 -10.01
CA LYS A 68 21.16 10.40 -9.71
C LYS A 68 21.51 11.03 -8.35
N ASP A 69 20.58 11.75 -7.76
CA ASP A 69 20.82 12.59 -6.57
C ASP A 69 20.70 11.83 -5.25
N ALA A 70 20.19 10.59 -5.28
CA ALA A 70 20.06 9.72 -4.12
C ALA A 70 20.50 8.30 -4.45
N THR A 71 20.94 7.57 -3.43
CA THR A 71 21.18 6.13 -3.56
C THR A 71 19.87 5.38 -3.52
N ILE A 72 19.55 4.64 -4.59
CA ILE A 72 18.34 3.82 -4.68
C ILE A 72 18.72 2.35 -4.49
N GLN A 73 18.07 1.68 -3.57
CA GLN A 73 18.18 0.24 -3.33
C GLN A 73 16.81 -0.40 -3.52
N LEU A 74 16.72 -1.45 -4.33
CA LEU A 74 15.50 -2.23 -4.51
C LEU A 74 15.71 -3.63 -3.93
N VAL A 75 14.87 -4.01 -2.99
CA VAL A 75 15.00 -5.26 -2.24
C VAL A 75 13.75 -6.11 -2.46
N GLN A 76 13.95 -7.33 -2.96
CA GLN A 76 12.86 -8.29 -3.06
C GLN A 76 12.66 -8.98 -1.73
N SER A 77 11.59 -8.65 -1.02
CA SER A 77 11.21 -9.28 0.24
C SER A 77 9.71 -9.11 0.50
N ARG A 78 9.18 -9.97 1.37
CA ARG A 78 7.88 -9.72 2.01
C ARG A 78 8.05 -8.60 3.03
N ILE A 79 7.06 -7.73 3.12
CA ILE A 79 7.13 -6.54 3.96
C ILE A 79 7.12 -6.86 5.47
N GLU A 80 6.57 -8.02 5.85
CA GLU A 80 6.58 -8.52 7.23
C GLU A 80 7.97 -8.94 7.72
N LEU A 81 8.95 -9.06 6.80
CA LEU A 81 10.34 -9.42 7.09
C LEU A 81 11.29 -8.21 7.02
N ILE A 82 10.76 -7.01 7.16
CA ILE A 82 11.54 -5.77 6.96
C ILE A 82 12.76 -5.69 7.89
N SER A 83 12.63 -6.08 9.16
CA SER A 83 13.74 -6.04 10.12
C SER A 83 14.84 -7.07 9.84
N ASP A 84 14.52 -8.14 9.11
CA ASP A 84 15.50 -9.16 8.72
C ASP A 84 16.38 -8.70 7.56
N VAL A 85 15.82 -7.89 6.66
CA VAL A 85 16.51 -7.43 5.44
C VAL A 85 17.14 -6.06 5.60
N ILE A 86 16.68 -5.24 6.53
CA ILE A 86 17.20 -3.91 6.82
C ILE A 86 17.94 -3.95 8.15
N ARG A 87 19.27 -3.93 8.08
CA ARG A 87 20.14 -4.04 9.27
C ARG A 87 20.39 -2.71 9.97
N ASP A 88 20.48 -1.64 9.20
CA ASP A 88 20.72 -0.30 9.74
C ASP A 88 19.38 0.40 9.97
N SER A 89 19.24 1.05 11.10
CA SER A 89 18.04 1.84 11.41
C SER A 89 17.79 2.91 10.35
N VAL A 90 16.50 3.17 10.07
CA VAL A 90 16.07 4.16 9.08
C VAL A 90 15.33 5.32 9.75
N ASP A 91 15.27 6.45 9.06
CA ASP A 91 14.60 7.66 9.53
C ASP A 91 13.10 7.61 9.31
N THR A 92 12.67 7.05 8.19
CA THR A 92 11.28 7.08 7.76
C THR A 92 10.90 5.80 7.04
N VAL A 93 9.72 5.27 7.36
CA VAL A 93 9.06 4.19 6.60
C VAL A 93 7.75 4.74 6.06
N ILE A 94 7.54 4.61 4.75
CA ILE A 94 6.31 4.99 4.06
C ILE A 94 5.63 3.73 3.51
N LEU A 95 4.32 3.58 3.74
CA LEU A 95 3.52 2.45 3.29
C LEU A 95 2.23 2.97 2.65
N CYS A 96 2.20 3.04 1.33
CA CYS A 96 1.03 3.55 0.61
C CYS A 96 0.10 2.44 0.11
N ASN A 97 -1.17 2.52 0.49
CA ASN A 97 -2.28 1.69 -0.02
C ASN A 97 -2.06 0.17 0.08
N ALA A 98 -1.24 -0.31 1.01
CA ALA A 98 -0.91 -1.73 1.12
C ALA A 98 -1.27 -2.35 2.48
N ILE A 99 -1.35 -1.57 3.56
CA ILE A 99 -1.55 -2.10 4.92
C ILE A 99 -2.82 -2.98 5.05
N HIS A 100 -3.84 -2.70 4.27
CA HIS A 100 -5.10 -3.46 4.31
C HIS A 100 -5.01 -4.85 3.66
N TYR A 101 -3.95 -5.13 2.89
CA TYR A 101 -3.68 -6.47 2.35
C TYR A 101 -2.96 -7.39 3.32
N ILE A 102 -2.37 -6.84 4.39
CA ILE A 102 -1.57 -7.60 5.34
C ILE A 102 -2.49 -8.25 6.37
N PRO A 103 -2.47 -9.59 6.51
CA PRO A 103 -3.29 -10.29 7.50
C PRO A 103 -2.88 -9.91 8.93
N ASP A 104 -1.62 -10.05 9.24
CA ASP A 104 -1.03 -9.76 10.55
C ASP A 104 -0.40 -8.36 10.57
N LYS A 105 -1.24 -7.36 10.85
CA LYS A 105 -0.83 -5.97 10.92
C LYS A 105 -0.02 -5.66 12.17
N GLU A 106 -0.25 -6.41 13.25
CA GLU A 106 0.48 -6.24 14.50
C GLU A 106 1.96 -6.60 14.30
N THR A 107 2.24 -7.77 13.75
CA THR A 107 3.62 -8.17 13.40
C THR A 107 4.25 -7.15 12.46
N LEU A 108 3.57 -6.73 11.39
CA LEU A 108 4.12 -5.73 10.47
C LEU A 108 4.51 -4.43 11.19
N ILE A 109 3.63 -3.88 12.03
CA ILE A 109 3.88 -2.61 12.73
C ILE A 109 5.01 -2.77 13.76
N SER A 110 5.09 -3.93 14.42
CA SER A 110 6.20 -4.27 15.31
C SER A 110 7.53 -4.31 14.55
N GLU A 111 7.57 -4.94 13.39
CA GLU A 111 8.77 -5.01 12.54
C GLU A 111 9.18 -3.62 12.03
N ILE A 112 8.23 -2.78 11.65
CA ILE A 112 8.50 -1.38 11.29
C ILE A 112 9.09 -0.62 12.48
N SER A 113 8.54 -0.81 13.68
CA SER A 113 9.03 -0.15 14.90
C SER A 113 10.48 -0.52 15.20
N LYS A 114 10.87 -1.79 15.01
CA LYS A 114 12.25 -2.28 15.18
C LYS A 114 13.23 -1.69 14.15
N THR A 115 12.73 -1.43 12.95
CA THR A 115 13.56 -0.92 11.83
C THR A 115 13.80 0.59 11.95
N LEU A 116 12.88 1.32 12.55
CA LEU A 116 13.01 2.75 12.74
C LEU A 116 14.01 3.11 13.85
N ARG A 117 14.79 4.18 13.63
CA ARG A 117 15.57 4.78 14.71
C ARG A 117 14.65 5.45 15.75
N PRO A 118 15.10 5.66 16.99
CA PRO A 118 14.35 6.47 17.96
C PRO A 118 13.99 7.85 17.39
N GLY A 119 12.70 8.19 17.42
CA GLY A 119 12.17 9.42 16.83
C GLY A 119 11.98 9.39 15.32
N GLY A 120 12.15 8.24 14.69
CA GLY A 120 11.82 8.04 13.27
C GLY A 120 10.30 8.08 13.00
N PHE A 121 9.92 8.20 11.74
CA PHE A 121 8.53 8.35 11.31
C PHE A 121 8.02 7.11 10.57
N PHE A 122 6.83 6.67 10.92
CA PHE A 122 6.02 5.77 10.11
C PHE A 122 4.83 6.54 9.54
N VAL A 123 4.71 6.57 8.22
CA VAL A 123 3.62 7.26 7.52
C VAL A 123 2.94 6.27 6.59
N PHE A 124 1.62 6.15 6.69
CA PHE A 124 0.88 5.26 5.80
C PHE A 124 -0.50 5.83 5.47
N ASN A 125 -1.09 5.28 4.42
CA ASN A 125 -2.49 5.49 4.12
C ASN A 125 -3.19 4.18 3.76
N THR A 126 -4.52 4.21 3.84
CA THR A 126 -5.38 3.16 3.34
C THR A 126 -6.68 3.76 2.82
N SER A 127 -7.16 3.23 1.70
CA SER A 127 -8.52 3.50 1.20
C SER A 127 -9.53 2.48 1.71
N PHE A 128 -9.09 1.49 2.47
CA PHE A 128 -9.91 0.38 2.95
C PHE A 128 -9.95 0.39 4.49
N PHE A 129 -10.90 1.14 5.04
CA PHE A 129 -11.17 1.21 6.49
C PHE A 129 -12.68 1.32 6.71
N GLU A 130 -13.15 1.02 7.92
CA GLU A 130 -14.56 1.16 8.26
C GLU A 130 -14.99 2.64 8.21
N GLY A 131 -15.99 2.93 7.38
CA GLY A 131 -16.44 4.30 7.10
C GLY A 131 -15.75 4.97 5.90
N ALA A 132 -14.92 4.24 5.14
CA ALA A 132 -14.26 4.79 3.94
C ALA A 132 -15.23 5.19 2.82
N HIS A 133 -16.37 4.52 2.74
CA HIS A 133 -17.36 4.78 1.70
C HIS A 133 -18.27 5.95 2.07
N GLN A 134 -18.31 6.95 1.21
CA GLN A 134 -19.27 8.05 1.35
C GLN A 134 -20.71 7.56 1.08
N PRO A 135 -21.73 8.17 1.71
CA PRO A 135 -23.13 7.83 1.45
C PRO A 135 -23.44 7.82 -0.05
N GLY A 136 -24.04 6.74 -0.53
CA GLY A 136 -24.37 6.54 -1.94
C GLY A 136 -23.32 5.78 -2.76
N SER A 137 -22.02 5.85 -2.42
CA SER A 137 -20.96 5.11 -3.13
C SER A 137 -21.05 3.59 -2.90
N GLU A 138 -21.55 3.17 -1.76
CA GLU A 138 -21.82 1.76 -1.44
C GLU A 138 -22.77 1.10 -2.45
N THR A 139 -23.76 1.85 -2.93
CA THR A 139 -24.70 1.35 -3.92
C THR A 139 -24.02 1.05 -5.24
N PHE A 140 -23.07 1.90 -5.66
CA PHE A 140 -22.27 1.67 -6.85
C PHE A 140 -21.41 0.41 -6.69
N TYR A 141 -20.65 0.31 -5.61
CA TYR A 141 -19.78 -0.83 -5.33
C TYR A 141 -20.58 -2.15 -5.29
N ARG A 142 -21.70 -2.17 -4.58
CA ARG A 142 -22.57 -3.34 -4.50
C ARG A 142 -23.12 -3.76 -5.88
N ARG A 143 -23.55 -2.80 -6.70
CA ARG A 143 -24.04 -3.08 -8.06
C ARG A 143 -22.92 -3.63 -8.95
N TRP A 144 -21.74 -3.06 -8.86
CA TRP A 144 -20.58 -3.51 -9.60
C TRP A 144 -20.20 -4.94 -9.23
N MET A 145 -20.06 -5.24 -7.94
CA MET A 145 -19.78 -6.59 -7.45
C MET A 145 -20.85 -7.61 -7.84
N MET A 146 -22.13 -7.24 -7.79
CA MET A 146 -23.22 -8.13 -8.26
C MET A 146 -23.13 -8.42 -9.76
N LYS A 147 -22.73 -7.44 -10.56
CA LYS A 147 -22.51 -7.66 -12.02
C LYS A 147 -21.34 -8.59 -12.27
N ALA A 148 -20.19 -8.36 -11.60
CA ALA A 148 -19.02 -9.21 -11.70
C ALA A 148 -19.32 -10.66 -11.31
N ILE A 149 -19.99 -10.90 -10.17
CA ILE A 149 -20.38 -12.24 -9.74
C ILE A 149 -21.35 -12.90 -10.74
N ARG A 150 -22.26 -12.13 -11.32
CA ARG A 150 -23.21 -12.64 -12.33
C ARG A 150 -22.49 -12.99 -13.62
N GLY A 151 -21.58 -12.14 -14.12
CA GLY A 151 -20.73 -12.39 -15.27
C GLY A 151 -19.92 -13.65 -15.09
N LEU A 152 -19.20 -13.75 -13.97
CA LEU A 152 -18.41 -14.91 -13.60
C LEU A 152 -19.24 -16.22 -13.63
N HIS A 153 -20.46 -16.19 -13.09
CA HIS A 153 -21.34 -17.34 -13.11
C HIS A 153 -21.83 -17.69 -14.53
N ASN A 154 -22.21 -16.67 -15.32
CA ASN A 154 -22.76 -16.90 -16.66
C ASN A 154 -21.69 -17.44 -17.63
N GLU A 155 -20.50 -16.85 -17.61
CA GLU A 155 -19.42 -17.13 -18.55
C GLU A 155 -18.58 -18.34 -18.14
N HIS A 156 -18.27 -18.47 -16.84
CA HIS A 156 -17.33 -19.46 -16.34
C HIS A 156 -17.95 -20.51 -15.40
N LYS A 157 -19.24 -20.36 -15.02
CA LYS A 157 -19.93 -21.22 -14.03
C LYS A 157 -19.25 -21.25 -12.66
N LEU A 158 -18.49 -20.20 -12.35
CA LEU A 158 -17.76 -20.04 -11.08
C LEU A 158 -18.53 -19.13 -10.12
N ARG A 159 -18.21 -19.27 -8.84
CA ARG A 159 -18.69 -18.37 -7.77
C ARG A 159 -17.56 -18.15 -6.75
N PRO A 160 -17.46 -16.95 -6.16
CA PRO A 160 -16.51 -16.73 -5.08
C PRO A 160 -16.77 -17.67 -3.89
N ILE A 161 -15.69 -18.14 -3.28
CA ILE A 161 -15.72 -19.03 -2.12
C ILE A 161 -15.65 -18.17 -0.86
N LYS A 162 -16.79 -18.01 -0.17
CA LYS A 162 -16.90 -17.10 0.99
C LYS A 162 -15.97 -17.49 2.14
N GLU A 163 -15.71 -18.77 2.33
CA GLU A 163 -14.84 -19.32 3.37
C GLU A 163 -13.37 -18.96 3.14
N GLN A 164 -12.99 -18.61 1.93
CA GLN A 164 -11.64 -18.15 1.56
C GLN A 164 -11.52 -16.62 1.63
N LYS A 165 -12.50 -15.94 2.21
CA LYS A 165 -12.42 -14.50 2.42
C LYS A 165 -11.22 -14.19 3.29
N VAL A 166 -10.25 -13.51 2.71
CA VAL A 166 -8.97 -13.19 3.36
C VAL A 166 -9.25 -12.31 4.58
N GLU A 167 -8.82 -12.76 5.76
CA GLU A 167 -8.98 -12.03 7.04
C GLU A 167 -8.31 -10.64 7.00
N ALA A 168 -7.28 -10.50 6.19
CA ALA A 168 -6.63 -9.23 5.87
C ALA A 168 -7.60 -8.12 5.47
N ARG A 169 -8.76 -8.46 4.90
CA ARG A 169 -9.79 -7.51 4.46
C ARG A 169 -10.90 -7.24 5.46
N ARG A 170 -10.72 -7.54 6.73
CA ARG A 170 -11.54 -6.96 7.78
C ARG A 170 -11.18 -5.47 7.88
N PRO A 171 -12.09 -4.54 7.52
CA PRO A 171 -11.79 -3.13 7.63
C PRO A 171 -11.63 -2.78 9.10
N LEU A 172 -10.49 -2.21 9.45
CA LEU A 172 -10.27 -1.62 10.76
C LEU A 172 -10.86 -0.22 10.79
N THR A 173 -11.36 0.20 11.96
CA THR A 173 -11.71 1.59 12.18
C THR A 173 -10.45 2.47 12.30
N PRO A 174 -10.57 3.79 12.10
CA PRO A 174 -9.47 4.71 12.43
C PRO A 174 -8.99 4.59 13.90
N LYS A 175 -9.90 4.19 14.81
CA LYS A 175 -9.54 3.95 16.21
C LYS A 175 -8.69 2.70 16.36
N ASP A 176 -9.05 1.60 15.72
CA ASP A 176 -8.29 0.34 15.78
C ASP A 176 -6.84 0.54 15.28
N TYR A 177 -6.65 1.33 14.20
CA TYR A 177 -5.31 1.70 13.74
C TYR A 177 -4.52 2.50 14.77
N LYS A 178 -5.19 3.42 15.51
CA LYS A 178 -4.52 4.19 16.57
C LYS A 178 -4.09 3.30 17.74
N ASP A 179 -4.98 2.43 18.18
CA ASP A 179 -4.72 1.52 19.29
C ASP A 179 -3.54 0.60 18.92
N LEU A 180 -3.57 0.01 17.73
CA LEU A 180 -2.51 -0.85 17.22
C LEU A 180 -1.14 -0.14 17.12
N LEU A 181 -1.11 1.11 16.66
CA LEU A 181 0.10 1.92 16.63
C LEU A 181 0.63 2.23 18.04
N ALA A 182 -0.26 2.58 18.97
CA ALA A 182 0.11 2.91 20.33
C ALA A 182 0.68 1.69 21.08
N GLU A 183 0.11 0.51 20.91
CA GLU A 183 0.58 -0.76 21.45
C GLU A 183 1.98 -1.12 20.97
N ASN A 184 2.37 -0.67 19.77
CA ASN A 184 3.71 -0.85 19.21
C ASN A 184 4.65 0.35 19.42
N GLY A 185 4.32 1.24 20.37
CA GLY A 185 5.19 2.33 20.82
C GLY A 185 5.16 3.60 19.96
N PHE A 186 4.27 3.69 18.98
CA PHE A 186 4.12 4.89 18.16
C PHE A 186 3.27 5.96 18.84
N LYS A 187 3.70 7.23 18.68
CA LYS A 187 2.90 8.40 19.03
C LYS A 187 2.35 9.03 17.74
N ILE A 188 1.04 9.17 17.67
CA ILE A 188 0.41 9.73 16.47
C ILE A 188 0.65 11.23 16.40
N LYS A 189 1.35 11.68 15.34
CA LYS A 189 1.59 13.10 15.05
C LYS A 189 0.40 13.75 14.37
N SER A 190 -0.17 13.08 13.36
CA SER A 190 -1.33 13.58 12.61
C SER A 190 -2.16 12.45 12.04
N GLN A 191 -3.43 12.72 11.83
CA GLN A 191 -4.36 11.85 11.10
C GLN A 191 -5.29 12.70 10.27
N ASN A 192 -5.44 12.37 8.98
CA ASN A 192 -6.30 13.07 8.06
C ASN A 192 -7.17 12.07 7.28
N VAL A 193 -8.41 12.44 7.01
CA VAL A 193 -9.30 11.72 6.10
C VAL A 193 -9.59 12.65 4.92
N HIS A 194 -9.30 12.16 3.72
CA HIS A 194 -9.54 12.88 2.49
C HIS A 194 -10.55 12.15 1.63
N THR A 195 -11.63 12.83 1.28
CA THR A 195 -12.58 12.32 0.29
C THR A 195 -12.02 12.59 -1.10
N VAL A 196 -11.92 11.54 -1.91
CA VAL A 196 -11.50 11.62 -3.30
C VAL A 196 -12.57 11.04 -4.22
N GLN A 197 -12.78 11.66 -5.35
CA GLN A 197 -13.63 11.11 -6.40
C GLN A 197 -12.77 10.17 -7.26
N VAL A 198 -13.15 8.91 -7.30
CA VAL A 198 -12.49 7.91 -8.14
C VAL A 198 -13.24 7.81 -9.46
N PRO A 199 -12.64 8.21 -10.59
CA PRO A 199 -13.26 8.06 -11.89
C PRO A 199 -13.43 6.58 -12.25
N ILE A 200 -14.32 6.29 -13.20
CA ILE A 200 -14.60 4.90 -13.59
C ILE A 200 -13.36 4.16 -14.09
N GLU A 201 -12.46 4.85 -14.77
CA GLU A 201 -11.17 4.32 -15.22
C GLU A 201 -10.28 3.90 -14.05
N GLY A 202 -10.36 4.60 -12.93
CA GLY A 202 -9.66 4.22 -11.69
C GLY A 202 -10.19 2.90 -11.12
N TRP A 203 -11.51 2.70 -11.16
CA TRP A 203 -12.13 1.43 -10.75
C TRP A 203 -11.76 0.29 -11.69
N VAL A 204 -11.76 0.54 -13.01
CA VAL A 204 -11.31 -0.44 -14.02
C VAL A 204 -9.84 -0.81 -13.78
N THR A 205 -8.98 0.17 -13.52
CA THR A 205 -7.56 -0.08 -13.27
C THR A 205 -7.36 -0.92 -11.99
N ILE A 206 -8.00 -0.55 -10.87
CA ILE A 206 -7.83 -1.29 -9.61
C ILE A 206 -8.35 -2.72 -9.71
N SER A 207 -9.38 -2.96 -10.54
CA SER A 207 -9.93 -4.31 -10.75
C SER A 207 -9.00 -5.26 -11.51
N GLN A 208 -7.89 -4.76 -12.04
CA GLN A 208 -6.85 -5.58 -12.69
C GLN A 208 -5.74 -6.00 -11.72
N PHE A 209 -5.71 -5.45 -10.51
CA PHE A 209 -4.72 -5.83 -9.51
C PHE A 209 -5.08 -7.18 -8.87
N GLU A 210 -4.11 -8.07 -8.86
CA GLU A 210 -4.23 -9.43 -8.32
C GLU A 210 -4.78 -9.43 -6.88
N ASP A 211 -4.19 -8.63 -6.00
CA ASP A 211 -4.62 -8.52 -4.60
C ASP A 211 -6.05 -7.98 -4.45
N PHE A 212 -6.46 -7.06 -5.33
CA PHE A 212 -7.83 -6.57 -5.34
C PHE A 212 -8.79 -7.69 -5.76
N ILE A 213 -8.46 -8.41 -6.82
CA ILE A 213 -9.26 -9.54 -7.34
C ILE A 213 -9.38 -10.63 -6.26
N ALA A 214 -8.27 -11.06 -5.70
CA ALA A 214 -8.24 -12.11 -4.67
C ALA A 214 -9.12 -11.80 -3.47
N GLY A 215 -9.18 -10.54 -3.09
CA GLY A 215 -10.07 -10.15 -2.00
C GLY A 215 -11.52 -9.85 -2.39
N ALA A 216 -11.79 -9.44 -3.63
CA ALA A 216 -13.14 -9.16 -4.12
C ALA A 216 -13.86 -10.46 -4.52
N LEU A 217 -13.13 -11.39 -5.14
CA LEU A 217 -13.62 -12.66 -5.68
C LEU A 217 -12.77 -13.83 -5.16
N PRO A 218 -12.77 -14.11 -3.83
CA PRO A 218 -11.91 -15.10 -3.22
C PRO A 218 -12.14 -16.50 -3.82
N GLY A 219 -11.03 -17.22 -4.06
CA GLY A 219 -11.04 -18.57 -4.62
C GLY A 219 -11.35 -18.66 -6.12
N VAL A 220 -11.45 -17.52 -6.81
CA VAL A 220 -11.64 -17.47 -8.26
C VAL A 220 -10.27 -17.35 -8.95
N PRO A 221 -9.98 -18.15 -10.01
CA PRO A 221 -8.76 -18.00 -10.80
C PRO A 221 -8.66 -16.60 -11.40
N LEU A 222 -7.46 -16.00 -11.34
CA LEU A 222 -7.23 -14.60 -11.72
C LEU A 222 -7.59 -14.31 -13.19
N ASP A 223 -7.26 -15.23 -14.10
CA ASP A 223 -7.56 -15.11 -15.54
C ASP A 223 -9.07 -15.07 -15.82
N LYS A 224 -9.89 -15.69 -14.97
CA LYS A 224 -11.36 -15.65 -15.06
C LYS A 224 -11.95 -14.43 -14.38
N ALA A 225 -11.38 -14.04 -13.26
CA ALA A 225 -11.86 -12.89 -12.50
C ALA A 225 -11.56 -11.55 -13.20
N SER A 226 -10.39 -11.42 -13.85
CA SER A 226 -10.00 -10.20 -14.58
C SER A 226 -10.78 -9.96 -15.88
N SER A 227 -11.41 -11.01 -16.44
CA SER A 227 -12.20 -10.92 -17.68
C SER A 227 -13.68 -10.59 -17.41
N THR A 228 -14.13 -10.54 -16.16
CA THR A 228 -15.53 -10.37 -15.76
C THR A 228 -15.81 -8.99 -15.14
#